data_4a1cce572d410fcdb029d752e5c181e2
#
_entry.id   4a1cce572d410fcdb029d752e5c181e2
#
_cell.length_a   1.000
_cell.length_b   1.000
_cell.length_c   1.000
_cell.angle_alpha   90.00
_cell.angle_beta   90.00
_cell.angle_gamma   90.00
#
_symmetry.space_group_name_H-M   'P 1'
#
loop_
_entity.id
_entity.type
_entity.pdbx_description
1 polymer ?
#
loop_
_entity_poly.entity_id
_entity_poly.type
_entity_poly.pdbx_seq_one_letter_code
_entity_poly.pdbx_strand_id
1 'polypeptide(L)'
;MKLSKYNQYYQDGNNLLVLGGISRAFIEFEDTTKDTLLQKILMLTNDEQEYLKEYEIIVSDDTNEYESFLKKFNRWRSSTKELTITIGLTFACNFNCKYCIQKENYSERNSITQNKADIILA
;
A
#
# COMPACT_ATOMS: atom_id res chain seq x y z
N MET A 1 -8.13 1.08 23.30
CA MET A 1 -7.98 0.44 21.98
C MET A 1 -8.91 1.11 21.00
N LYS A 2 -8.43 1.48 19.83
CA LYS A 2 -9.19 2.17 18.78
C LYS A 2 -8.87 1.56 17.40
N LEU A 3 -9.76 1.78 16.43
CA LEU A 3 -9.48 1.46 15.04
C LEU A 3 -8.42 2.42 14.49
N SER A 4 -7.50 1.90 13.66
CA SER A 4 -6.51 2.75 13.01
C SER A 4 -7.19 3.75 12.07
N LYS A 5 -6.75 5.01 12.11
CA LYS A 5 -7.24 6.07 11.20
C LYS A 5 -6.86 5.86 9.74
N TYR A 6 -5.90 4.98 9.49
CA TYR A 6 -5.45 4.64 8.14
C TYR A 6 -6.22 3.48 7.52
N ASN A 7 -7.17 2.86 8.23
CA ASN A 7 -8.02 1.83 7.67
C ASN A 7 -8.99 2.41 6.64
N GLN A 8 -9.17 1.67 5.56
CA GLN A 8 -10.23 1.91 4.59
C GLN A 8 -11.31 0.83 4.75
N TYR A 9 -12.56 1.21 4.55
CA TYR A 9 -13.71 0.37 4.80
C TYR A 9 -14.58 0.28 3.56
N TYR A 10 -15.02 -0.92 3.23
CA TYR A 10 -15.95 -1.16 2.15
C TYR A 10 -17.03 -2.13 2.63
N GLN A 11 -18.31 -1.73 2.50
CA GLN A 11 -19.45 -2.57 2.89
C GLN A 11 -19.89 -3.40 1.68
N ASP A 12 -19.91 -4.71 1.82
CA ASP A 12 -20.40 -5.66 0.84
C ASP A 12 -21.55 -6.49 1.44
N GLY A 13 -22.76 -6.09 1.14
CA GLY A 13 -23.95 -6.68 1.79
C GLY A 13 -23.89 -6.53 3.30
N ASN A 14 -23.88 -7.66 4.01
CA ASN A 14 -23.75 -7.70 5.47
C ASN A 14 -22.30 -7.72 5.95
N ASN A 15 -21.34 -7.88 5.03
CA ASN A 15 -19.93 -8.03 5.38
C ASN A 15 -19.19 -6.71 5.26
N LEU A 16 -18.26 -6.47 6.16
CA LEU A 16 -17.37 -5.32 6.15
C LEU A 16 -15.96 -5.75 5.77
N LEU A 17 -15.47 -5.21 4.68
CA LEU A 17 -14.09 -5.38 4.25
C LEU A 17 -13.24 -4.23 4.81
N VAL A 18 -12.15 -4.57 5.47
CA VAL A 18 -11.21 -3.61 6.06
C VAL A 18 -9.85 -3.77 5.42
N LEU A 19 -9.36 -2.70 4.81
CA LEU A 19 -8.00 -2.61 4.27
C LEU A 19 -7.16 -1.77 5.22
N GLY A 20 -6.16 -2.38 5.85
CA GLY A 20 -5.17 -1.68 6.66
C GLY A 20 -4.24 -0.84 5.80
N GLY A 21 -4.33 0.48 5.88
CA GLY A 21 -3.58 1.39 5.02
C GLY A 21 -2.07 1.34 5.22
N ILE A 22 -1.61 0.90 6.39
CA ILE A 22 -0.17 0.78 6.69
C ILE A 22 0.34 -0.63 6.41
N SER A 23 -0.39 -1.65 6.88
CA SER A 23 -0.02 -3.06 6.75
C SER A 23 -0.33 -3.65 5.38
N ARG A 24 -1.29 -3.05 4.67
CA ARG A 24 -1.92 -3.59 3.46
C ARG A 24 -2.67 -4.92 3.71
N ALA A 25 -2.94 -5.24 4.96
CA ALA A 25 -3.77 -6.38 5.31
C ALA A 25 -5.21 -6.14 4.85
N PHE A 26 -5.81 -7.18 4.30
CA PHE A 26 -7.20 -7.17 3.88
C PHE A 26 -7.97 -8.20 4.73
N ILE A 27 -8.96 -7.73 5.47
CA ILE A 27 -9.70 -8.56 6.43
C ILE A 27 -11.18 -8.35 6.21
N GLU A 28 -11.94 -9.44 6.18
CA GLU A 28 -13.38 -9.46 6.09
C GLU A 28 -14.00 -9.77 7.46
N PHE A 29 -15.00 -9.00 7.82
CA PHE A 29 -15.82 -9.22 9.01
C PHE A 29 -17.25 -9.49 8.59
N GLU A 30 -17.70 -10.73 8.78
CA GLU A 30 -19.08 -11.15 8.49
C GLU A 30 -20.08 -10.46 9.42
N ASP A 31 -21.29 -10.21 8.92
CA ASP A 31 -22.40 -9.58 9.66
C ASP A 31 -21.96 -8.36 10.50
N THR A 32 -21.23 -7.47 9.88
CA THR A 32 -20.59 -6.33 10.55
C THR A 32 -20.73 -5.06 9.71
N THR A 33 -20.91 -3.94 10.37
CA THR A 33 -20.81 -2.60 9.79
C THR A 33 -19.65 -1.84 10.42
N LYS A 34 -19.25 -0.74 9.84
CA LYS A 34 -18.18 0.11 10.40
C LYS A 34 -18.49 0.54 11.83
N ASP A 35 -19.75 0.84 12.15
CA ASP A 35 -20.17 1.33 13.47
C ASP A 35 -20.14 0.23 14.53
N THR A 36 -20.36 -1.02 14.13
CA THR A 36 -20.34 -2.19 15.02
C THR A 36 -19.00 -2.90 15.09
N LEU A 37 -18.06 -2.56 14.20
CA LEU A 37 -16.77 -3.25 14.06
C LEU A 37 -15.97 -3.29 15.36
N LEU A 38 -15.86 -2.17 16.08
CA LEU A 38 -15.09 -2.13 17.32
C LEU A 38 -15.70 -3.03 18.40
N GLN A 39 -17.04 -3.08 18.49
CA GLN A 39 -17.73 -3.98 19.42
C GLN A 39 -17.48 -5.44 19.05
N LYS A 40 -17.55 -5.78 17.76
CA LYS A 40 -17.23 -7.14 17.30
C LYS A 40 -15.80 -7.54 17.63
N ILE A 41 -14.83 -6.64 17.41
CA ILE A 41 -13.42 -6.89 17.74
C ILE A 41 -13.22 -7.12 19.25
N LEU A 42 -13.95 -6.42 20.11
CA LEU A 42 -13.89 -6.62 21.57
C LEU A 42 -14.41 -8.00 22.01
N MET A 43 -15.21 -8.67 21.18
CA MET A 43 -15.72 -10.02 21.44
C MET A 43 -14.81 -11.13 20.90
N LEU A 44 -13.80 -10.79 20.12
CA LEU A 44 -12.81 -11.73 19.59
C LEU A 44 -11.90 -12.25 20.72
N THR A 45 -11.29 -13.40 20.47
CA THR A 45 -10.27 -13.95 21.35
C THR A 45 -9.03 -13.05 21.45
N ASN A 46 -8.23 -13.24 22.49
CA ASN A 46 -7.00 -12.46 22.64
C ASN A 46 -6.04 -12.64 21.46
N ASP A 47 -5.93 -13.86 20.93
CA ASP A 47 -5.05 -14.17 19.80
C ASP A 47 -5.50 -13.46 18.52
N GLU A 48 -6.81 -13.42 18.27
CA GLU A 48 -7.38 -12.67 17.14
C GLU A 48 -7.18 -11.16 17.28
N GLN A 49 -7.34 -10.64 18.50
CA GLN A 49 -7.06 -9.23 18.76
C GLN A 49 -5.58 -8.89 18.59
N GLU A 50 -4.66 -9.75 19.04
CA GLU A 50 -3.22 -9.57 18.80
C GLU A 50 -2.88 -9.61 17.32
N TYR A 51 -3.49 -10.51 16.56
CA TYR A 51 -3.37 -10.53 15.09
C TYR A 51 -3.81 -9.19 14.47
N LEU A 52 -4.95 -8.64 14.88
CA LEU A 52 -5.43 -7.35 14.39
C LEU A 52 -4.51 -6.18 14.79
N LYS A 53 -3.82 -6.27 15.94
CA LYS A 53 -2.81 -5.28 16.36
C LYS A 53 -1.53 -5.39 15.52
N GLU A 54 -1.07 -6.61 15.26
CA GLU A 54 0.12 -6.84 14.42
C GLU A 54 -0.05 -6.22 13.03
N TYR A 55 -1.25 -6.35 12.46
CA TYR A 55 -1.61 -5.75 11.17
C TYR A 55 -2.12 -4.30 11.28
N GLU A 56 -2.04 -3.70 12.46
CA GLU A 56 -2.43 -2.30 12.72
C GLU A 56 -3.86 -1.96 12.26
N ILE A 57 -4.76 -2.95 12.27
CA ILE A 57 -6.21 -2.72 12.10
C ILE A 57 -6.76 -2.01 13.36
N ILE A 58 -6.25 -2.42 14.53
CA ILE A 58 -6.50 -1.76 15.81
C ILE A 58 -5.17 -1.31 16.42
N VAL A 59 -5.21 -0.22 17.16
CA VAL A 59 -4.06 0.35 17.85
C VAL A 59 -4.43 0.77 19.28
N SER A 60 -3.43 0.97 20.12
CA SER A 60 -3.66 1.54 21.46
C SER A 60 -4.14 2.99 21.36
N ASP A 61 -4.92 3.45 22.34
CA ASP A 61 -5.52 4.79 22.32
C ASP A 61 -4.46 5.91 22.31
N ASP A 62 -3.34 5.66 22.97
CA ASP A 62 -2.17 6.54 23.10
C ASP A 62 -1.22 6.48 21.90
N THR A 63 -1.43 5.59 20.93
CA THR A 63 -0.56 5.43 19.78
C THR A 63 -0.58 6.65 18.87
N ASN A 64 0.60 7.27 18.66
CA ASN A 64 0.80 8.23 17.60
C ASN A 64 1.04 7.50 16.27
N GLU A 65 -0.05 7.24 15.55
CA GLU A 65 -0.03 6.48 14.30
C GLU A 65 0.80 7.15 13.21
N TYR A 66 0.88 8.49 13.21
CA TYR A 66 1.70 9.22 12.23
C TYR A 66 3.19 8.96 12.44
N GLU A 67 3.66 9.01 13.68
CA GLU A 67 5.06 8.68 13.99
C GLU A 67 5.39 7.22 13.68
N SER A 68 4.47 6.29 13.98
CA SER A 68 4.62 4.87 13.64
C SER A 68 4.76 4.68 12.13
N PHE A 69 3.90 5.35 11.36
CA PHE A 69 3.98 5.36 9.91
C PHE A 69 5.32 5.92 9.41
N LEU A 70 5.75 7.08 9.92
CA LEU A 70 7.02 7.70 9.51
C LEU A 70 8.24 6.80 9.82
N LYS A 71 8.26 6.13 10.97
CA LYS A 71 9.33 5.19 11.32
C LYS A 71 9.39 4.03 10.32
N LYS A 72 8.23 3.45 9.95
CA LYS A 72 8.15 2.36 8.96
C LYS A 72 8.55 2.83 7.56
N PHE A 73 8.03 3.98 7.15
CA PHE A 73 8.33 4.58 5.85
C PHE A 73 9.82 4.88 5.70
N ASN A 74 10.44 5.50 6.71
CA ASN A 74 11.87 5.81 6.68
C ASN A 74 12.71 4.52 6.67
N ARG A 75 12.33 3.49 7.44
CA ARG A 75 13.01 2.19 7.42
C ARG A 75 12.93 1.54 6.03
N TRP A 76 11.73 1.55 5.43
CA TRP A 76 11.53 1.02 4.08
C TRP A 76 12.33 1.81 3.04
N ARG A 77 12.25 3.14 3.07
CA ARG A 77 12.97 4.02 2.14
C ARG A 77 14.49 3.89 2.25
N SER A 78 15.02 3.66 3.46
CA SER A 78 16.45 3.49 3.72
C SER A 78 16.93 2.04 3.61
N SER A 79 16.02 1.10 3.32
CA SER A 79 16.39 -0.30 3.16
C SER A 79 17.20 -0.47 1.88
N THR A 80 18.36 -1.12 2.03
CA THR A 80 19.20 -1.53 0.91
C THR A 80 19.03 -3.02 0.56
N LYS A 81 18.04 -3.69 1.18
CA LYS A 81 17.81 -5.13 0.98
C LYS A 81 17.20 -5.47 -0.37
N GLU A 82 16.49 -4.51 -0.96
CA GLU A 82 15.82 -4.68 -2.25
C GLU A 82 16.15 -3.50 -3.14
N LEU A 83 16.53 -3.77 -4.36
CA LEU A 83 16.72 -2.79 -5.41
C LEU A 83 15.67 -3.04 -6.50
N THR A 84 14.78 -2.08 -6.70
CA THR A 84 13.84 -2.10 -7.82
C THR A 84 14.37 -1.21 -8.92
N ILE A 85 14.63 -1.80 -10.09
CA ILE A 85 15.07 -1.09 -11.29
C ILE A 85 13.92 -1.12 -12.30
N THR A 86 13.48 0.07 -12.74
CA THR A 86 12.50 0.20 -13.81
C THR A 86 13.22 0.65 -15.08
N ILE A 87 13.15 -0.16 -16.12
CA ILE A 87 13.79 0.11 -17.41
C ILE A 87 12.72 0.43 -18.44
N GLY A 88 12.71 1.65 -18.95
CA GLY A 88 11.89 2.06 -20.08
C GLY A 88 12.55 1.63 -21.40
N LEU A 89 11.95 0.67 -22.08
CA LEU A 89 12.48 0.13 -23.34
C LEU A 89 12.38 1.15 -24.49
N THR A 90 11.39 2.02 -24.45
CA THR A 90 11.17 3.07 -25.44
C THR A 90 10.34 4.21 -24.86
N PHE A 91 10.56 5.43 -25.31
CA PHE A 91 9.68 6.57 -25.07
C PHE A 91 8.73 6.82 -26.25
N ALA A 92 8.78 6.01 -27.32
CA ALA A 92 7.85 6.11 -28.41
C ALA A 92 6.44 5.74 -27.96
N CYS A 93 5.52 6.70 -28.01
CA CYS A 93 4.14 6.54 -27.60
C CYS A 93 3.22 7.14 -28.66
N ASN A 94 2.10 6.48 -28.95
CA ASN A 94 1.09 6.94 -29.88
C ASN A 94 -0.05 7.75 -29.21
N PHE A 95 0.03 7.95 -27.89
CA PHE A 95 -0.93 8.77 -27.14
C PHE A 95 -0.44 10.22 -27.04
N ASN A 96 -1.39 11.16 -26.93
CA ASN A 96 -1.12 12.59 -26.70
C ASN A 96 -1.80 13.06 -25.42
N CYS A 97 -1.45 12.44 -24.29
CA CYS A 97 -2.01 12.77 -23.00
C CYS A 97 -1.56 14.15 -22.53
N LYS A 98 -2.50 15.02 -22.14
CA LYS A 98 -2.18 16.38 -21.66
C LYS A 98 -1.35 16.39 -20.37
N TYR A 99 -1.42 15.32 -19.58
CA TYR A 99 -0.73 15.14 -18.30
C TYR A 99 0.47 14.20 -18.38
N CYS A 100 0.99 13.95 -19.61
CA CYS A 100 2.09 13.02 -19.80
C CYS A 100 3.40 13.59 -19.24
N ILE A 101 4.00 12.89 -18.27
CA ILE A 101 5.30 13.25 -17.69
C ILE A 101 6.46 13.07 -18.67
N GLN A 102 6.25 12.31 -19.75
CA GLN A 102 7.25 12.05 -20.78
C GLN A 102 7.16 13.04 -21.96
N LYS A 103 6.24 14.03 -21.91
CA LYS A 103 5.94 14.92 -23.02
C LYS A 103 7.18 15.67 -23.53
N GLU A 104 8.09 16.05 -22.64
CA GLU A 104 9.32 16.76 -22.99
C GLU A 104 10.31 15.87 -23.76
N ASN A 105 10.20 14.54 -23.63
CA ASN A 105 11.06 13.57 -24.28
C ASN A 105 10.48 13.01 -25.60
N TYR A 106 9.33 13.53 -26.05
CA TYR A 106 8.66 13.06 -27.27
C TYR A 106 9.48 13.30 -28.55
N SER A 107 10.36 14.30 -28.54
CA SER A 107 11.25 14.62 -29.69
C SER A 107 12.33 13.57 -29.89
N GLU A 108 12.68 12.84 -28.86
CA GLU A 108 13.68 11.78 -28.91
C GLU A 108 12.98 10.42 -28.78
N ARG A 109 12.56 9.86 -29.94
CA ARG A 109 11.99 8.50 -30.01
C ARG A 109 13.08 7.44 -29.80
N ASN A 110 13.80 7.59 -28.69
CA ASN A 110 14.88 6.69 -28.35
C ASN A 110 14.31 5.38 -27.82
N SER A 111 14.72 4.29 -28.45
CA SER A 111 14.49 2.93 -27.96
C SER A 111 15.80 2.35 -27.43
N ILE A 112 15.70 1.43 -26.51
CA ILE A 112 16.86 0.67 -26.05
C ILE A 112 17.42 -0.13 -27.24
N THR A 113 18.72 -0.07 -27.46
CA THR A 113 19.39 -0.91 -28.46
C THR A 113 19.75 -2.28 -27.86
N GLN A 114 19.93 -3.30 -28.71
CA GLN A 114 20.30 -4.64 -28.24
C GLN A 114 21.57 -4.59 -27.38
N ASN A 115 22.60 -3.86 -27.80
CA ASN A 115 23.83 -3.73 -27.01
C ASN A 115 23.60 -3.15 -25.60
N LYS A 116 22.69 -2.18 -25.47
CA LYS A 116 22.32 -1.62 -24.14
C LYS A 116 21.52 -2.60 -23.32
N ALA A 117 20.63 -3.37 -23.94
CA ALA A 117 19.89 -4.42 -23.26
C ALA A 117 20.82 -5.52 -22.73
N ASP A 118 21.80 -5.93 -23.52
CA ASP A 118 22.78 -6.96 -23.15
C ASP A 118 23.64 -6.51 -21.96
N ILE A 119 24.03 -5.23 -21.89
CA ILE A 119 24.77 -4.67 -20.75
C ILE A 119 23.95 -4.66 -19.47
N ILE A 120 22.64 -4.44 -19.56
CA ILE A 120 21.75 -4.38 -18.39
C ILE A 120 21.46 -5.79 -17.84
N LEU A 121 21.46 -6.80 -18.70
CA LEU A 121 21.14 -8.19 -18.37
C LEU A 121 22.37 -9.04 -18.02
N ALA A 122 23.58 -8.53 -18.20
CA ALA A 122 24.84 -9.19 -17.86
C ALA A 122 25.19 -8.99 -16.38
#